data_7e3f457c955d73c894594232d75f6e35
#
_entry.id   7e3f457c955d73c894594232d75f6e35
#
_cell.length_a   1.000
_cell.length_b   1.000
_cell.length_c   1.000
_cell.angle_alpha   90.00
_cell.angle_beta   90.00
_cell.angle_gamma   90.00
#
_symmetry.space_group_name_H-M   'P 1'
#
loop_
_entity.id
_entity.type
_entity.pdbx_description
1 polymer ?
#
loop_
_entity_poly.entity_id
_entity_poly.type
_entity_poly.pdbx_seq_one_letter_code
_entity_poly.pdbx_strand_id
1 'polypeptide(L)'
;MHMADALAAPAVAGTMYVCSAAAAAYSVKKIRLDVDTKKVPVMGVMGAFVFAAQMINFTIPGTGSSGHLCGGMLLSALLGPYAGFLTMIGVLLIQGLLFADGGLLVLGCNVWNMAFYGCFLGALLIWKPLMKHGMSRAKIAAASILGCVLTLQLGAFSVCLETWASGITELPFIVFVGTMQPIHLAIGFVEGLITAAVLMFVYEARPELLYGSSPEEENRGRFSFKKTVLILAAAAVLIGGGLSLAASSHPDGLEWSIEKLTGSAELEAEGGIY
;
A
#
# COMPACT_ATOMS: atom_id res chain seq x y z
N MET A 1 -5.21 0.02 -7.76
CA MET A 1 -5.40 -1.42 -7.45
C MET A 1 -6.55 -1.67 -6.47
N HIS A 2 -7.37 -0.68 -6.17
CA HIS A 2 -8.57 -0.84 -5.36
C HIS A 2 -9.61 -1.65 -6.13
N MET A 3 -10.03 -2.79 -5.58
CA MET A 3 -11.10 -3.60 -6.19
C MET A 3 -12.45 -2.93 -5.96
N ALA A 4 -13.26 -2.85 -7.01
CA ALA A 4 -14.69 -2.50 -6.91
C ALA A 4 -15.53 -3.73 -6.49
N ASP A 5 -16.71 -3.49 -5.94
CA ASP A 5 -17.61 -4.54 -5.48
C ASP A 5 -18.03 -5.52 -6.59
N ALA A 6 -18.06 -5.05 -7.85
CA ALA A 6 -18.36 -5.86 -9.03
C ALA A 6 -17.33 -6.97 -9.34
N LEU A 7 -16.16 -6.95 -8.72
CA LEU A 7 -15.08 -7.90 -9.04
C LEU A 7 -15.07 -9.16 -8.17
N ALA A 8 -15.83 -9.20 -7.08
CA ALA A 8 -15.85 -10.37 -6.19
C ALA A 8 -17.23 -10.79 -5.75
N ALA A 9 -17.49 -12.10 -5.81
CA ALA A 9 -18.72 -12.68 -5.28
C ALA A 9 -18.77 -12.57 -3.73
N PRO A 10 -19.96 -12.48 -3.12
CA PRO A 10 -20.12 -12.36 -1.66
C PRO A 10 -19.38 -13.43 -0.85
N ALA A 11 -19.26 -14.66 -1.37
CA ALA A 11 -18.54 -15.75 -0.71
C ALA A 11 -17.03 -15.49 -0.64
N VAL A 12 -16.42 -14.99 -1.72
CA VAL A 12 -15.01 -14.61 -1.76
C VAL A 12 -14.78 -13.40 -0.89
N ALA A 13 -15.58 -12.35 -1.05
CA ALA A 13 -15.52 -11.14 -0.23
C ALA A 13 -15.62 -11.46 1.27
N GLY A 14 -16.60 -12.27 1.69
CA GLY A 14 -16.76 -12.72 3.08
C GLY A 14 -15.55 -13.49 3.60
N THR A 15 -14.98 -14.39 2.80
CA THR A 15 -13.76 -15.14 3.16
C THR A 15 -12.61 -14.17 3.40
N MET A 16 -12.41 -13.20 2.52
CA MET A 16 -11.33 -12.21 2.64
C MET A 16 -11.54 -11.26 3.82
N TYR A 17 -12.79 -10.92 4.16
CA TYR A 17 -13.11 -10.21 5.40
C TYR A 17 -12.66 -11.00 6.64
N VAL A 18 -12.94 -12.31 6.69
CA VAL A 18 -12.52 -13.16 7.82
C VAL A 18 -10.99 -13.22 7.91
N CYS A 19 -10.29 -13.41 6.80
CA CYS A 19 -8.83 -13.43 6.76
C CYS A 19 -8.23 -12.10 7.23
N SER A 20 -8.71 -10.98 6.68
CA SER A 20 -8.24 -9.63 7.03
C SER A 20 -8.57 -9.26 8.48
N ALA A 21 -9.74 -9.63 8.98
CA ALA A 21 -10.13 -9.42 10.38
C ALA A 21 -9.27 -10.27 11.34
N ALA A 22 -8.95 -11.50 10.97
CA ALA A 22 -8.05 -12.35 11.77
C ALA A 22 -6.63 -11.74 11.86
N ALA A 23 -6.10 -11.25 10.73
CA ALA A 23 -4.82 -10.54 10.69
C ALA A 23 -4.85 -9.25 11.50
N ALA A 24 -5.95 -8.49 11.47
CA ALA A 24 -6.16 -7.29 12.26
C ALA A 24 -6.22 -7.61 13.76
N ALA A 25 -7.00 -8.61 14.16
CA ALA A 25 -7.08 -9.05 15.55
C ALA A 25 -5.73 -9.53 16.10
N TYR A 26 -4.96 -10.26 15.28
CA TYR A 26 -3.60 -10.64 15.62
C TYR A 26 -2.69 -9.42 15.79
N SER A 27 -2.79 -8.44 14.90
CA SER A 27 -2.00 -7.20 14.96
C SER A 27 -2.30 -6.39 16.22
N VAL A 28 -3.58 -6.26 16.60
CA VAL A 28 -3.99 -5.58 17.84
C VAL A 28 -3.37 -6.25 19.07
N LYS A 29 -3.29 -7.59 19.11
CA LYS A 29 -2.65 -8.32 20.21
C LYS A 29 -1.13 -8.14 20.26
N LYS A 30 -0.50 -7.82 19.14
CA LYS A 30 0.98 -7.69 19.04
C LYS A 30 1.48 -6.27 19.18
N ILE A 31 0.63 -5.28 18.95
CA ILE A 31 1.01 -3.88 19.04
C ILE A 31 1.10 -3.45 20.51
N ARG A 32 2.14 -2.67 20.86
CA ARG A 32 2.43 -2.16 22.20
C ARG A 32 2.44 -0.62 22.18
N LEU A 33 1.27 -0.02 21.97
CA LEU A 33 1.13 1.45 21.89
C LEU A 33 1.32 2.15 23.24
N ASP A 34 1.05 1.44 24.32
CA ASP A 34 1.28 1.88 25.71
C ASP A 34 2.76 2.05 26.06
N VAL A 35 3.63 1.28 25.39
CA VAL A 35 5.09 1.33 25.59
C VAL A 35 5.77 2.35 24.66
N ASP A 36 5.22 2.58 23.47
CA ASP A 36 5.79 3.47 22.47
C ASP A 36 4.82 4.60 22.11
N THR A 37 4.77 5.61 22.96
CA THR A 37 3.88 6.78 22.80
C THR A 37 4.18 7.63 21.56
N LYS A 38 5.40 7.53 20.98
CA LYS A 38 5.76 8.22 19.75
C LYS A 38 5.16 7.55 18.51
N LYS A 39 4.77 6.29 18.61
CA LYS A 39 4.26 5.52 17.48
C LYS A 39 2.91 6.03 16.98
N VAL A 40 2.01 6.42 17.87
CA VAL A 40 0.67 6.91 17.50
C VAL A 40 0.72 8.16 16.62
N PRO A 41 1.46 9.24 16.98
CA PRO A 41 1.63 10.38 16.08
C PRO A 41 2.23 10.03 14.71
N VAL A 42 3.19 9.09 14.67
CA VAL A 42 3.79 8.64 13.41
C VAL A 42 2.79 7.83 12.59
N MET A 43 1.97 6.96 13.20
CA MET A 43 0.87 6.27 12.51
C MET A 43 -0.09 7.27 11.85
N GLY A 44 -0.51 8.32 12.58
CA GLY A 44 -1.41 9.34 12.04
C GLY A 44 -0.81 10.09 10.86
N VAL A 45 0.41 10.62 11.02
CA VAL A 45 1.08 11.40 9.96
C VAL A 45 1.42 10.55 8.75
N MET A 46 1.94 9.33 8.96
CA MET A 46 2.30 8.45 7.85
C MET A 46 1.07 7.82 7.20
N GLY A 47 0.00 7.58 7.96
CA GLY A 47 -1.30 7.22 7.40
C GLY A 47 -1.85 8.31 6.48
N ALA A 48 -1.83 9.57 6.91
CA ALA A 48 -2.23 10.71 6.10
C ALA A 48 -1.32 10.90 4.85
N PHE A 49 -0.01 10.67 5.01
CA PHE A 49 0.92 10.72 3.88
C PHE A 49 0.59 9.66 2.83
N VAL A 50 0.40 8.40 3.26
CA VAL A 50 0.06 7.30 2.35
C VAL A 50 -1.30 7.52 1.72
N PHE A 51 -2.30 7.95 2.49
CA PHE A 51 -3.62 8.32 1.97
C PHE A 51 -3.51 9.36 0.84
N ALA A 52 -2.81 10.47 1.10
CA ALA A 52 -2.62 11.52 0.10
C ALA A 52 -1.88 11.01 -1.15
N ALA A 53 -0.85 10.16 -0.96
CA ALA A 53 -0.08 9.61 -2.06
C ALA A 53 -0.85 8.56 -2.88
N GLN A 54 -1.77 7.82 -2.25
CA GLN A 54 -2.66 6.89 -2.95
C GLN A 54 -3.70 7.60 -3.82
N MET A 55 -4.14 8.79 -3.42
CA MET A 55 -5.09 9.59 -4.20
C MET A 55 -4.46 10.27 -5.43
N ILE A 56 -3.16 10.09 -5.67
CA ILE A 56 -2.45 10.69 -6.79
C ILE A 56 -1.96 9.60 -7.73
N ASN A 57 -2.58 9.55 -8.90
CA ASN A 57 -2.14 8.68 -9.98
C ASN A 57 -0.98 9.33 -10.75
N PHE A 58 0.10 8.58 -10.97
CA PHE A 58 1.19 8.95 -11.87
C PHE A 58 1.11 8.15 -13.17
N THR A 59 1.32 8.81 -14.28
CA THR A 59 1.28 8.16 -15.60
C THR A 59 2.41 7.14 -15.75
N ILE A 60 2.09 5.94 -16.25
CA ILE A 60 3.08 4.95 -16.67
C ILE A 60 3.39 5.18 -18.15
N PRO A 61 4.59 5.68 -18.51
CA PRO A 61 4.89 6.09 -19.88
C PRO A 61 4.71 4.96 -20.89
N GLY A 62 4.07 5.27 -22.01
CA GLY A 62 3.90 4.35 -23.15
C GLY A 62 2.81 3.29 -22.98
N THR A 63 2.07 3.26 -21.87
CA THR A 63 1.04 2.24 -21.61
C THR A 63 -0.40 2.74 -21.78
N GLY A 64 -0.64 4.03 -21.53
CA GLY A 64 -1.99 4.58 -21.39
C GLY A 64 -2.62 4.29 -20.01
N SER A 65 -1.83 3.77 -19.08
CA SER A 65 -2.23 3.50 -17.68
C SER A 65 -1.60 4.49 -16.73
N SER A 66 -2.12 4.53 -15.54
CA SER A 66 -1.53 5.20 -14.38
C SER A 66 -1.32 4.21 -13.24
N GLY A 67 -0.68 4.66 -12.20
CA GLY A 67 -0.53 3.94 -10.95
C GLY A 67 -0.48 4.91 -9.79
N HIS A 68 -0.77 4.41 -8.61
CA HIS A 68 -0.64 5.13 -7.35
C HIS A 68 0.20 4.34 -6.35
N LEU A 69 0.66 5.02 -5.30
CA LEU A 69 1.38 4.36 -4.21
C LEU A 69 0.45 3.35 -3.52
N CYS A 70 0.93 2.15 -3.23
CA CYS A 70 0.23 1.23 -2.33
C CYS A 70 0.52 1.56 -0.86
N GLY A 71 1.78 1.80 -0.51
CA GLY A 71 2.23 2.30 0.78
C GLY A 71 2.43 1.26 1.88
N GLY A 72 2.05 0.01 1.67
CA GLY A 72 2.18 -1.04 2.69
C GLY A 72 3.62 -1.27 3.15
N MET A 73 4.57 -1.30 2.19
CA MET A 73 6.00 -1.42 2.49
C MET A 73 6.54 -0.21 3.26
N LEU A 74 6.12 1.01 2.88
CA LEU A 74 6.51 2.24 3.55
C LEU A 74 6.04 2.27 5.00
N LEU A 75 4.75 1.99 5.24
CA LEU A 75 4.19 1.97 6.59
C LEU A 75 4.85 0.92 7.47
N SER A 76 5.12 -0.27 6.93
CA SER A 76 5.72 -1.34 7.72
C SER A 76 7.19 -1.11 8.03
N ALA A 77 7.94 -0.49 7.13
CA ALA A 77 9.34 -0.10 7.36
C ALA A 77 9.48 0.98 8.45
N LEU A 78 8.45 1.79 8.67
CA LEU A 78 8.41 2.80 9.73
C LEU A 78 7.81 2.26 11.02
N LEU A 79 6.64 1.66 10.94
CA LEU A 79 5.82 1.33 12.09
C LEU A 79 5.98 -0.12 12.56
N GLY A 80 6.67 -0.93 11.76
CA GLY A 80 6.66 -2.38 11.88
C GLY A 80 5.38 -3.01 11.29
N PRO A 81 5.34 -4.35 11.15
CA PRO A 81 4.28 -5.04 10.42
C PRO A 81 2.88 -4.79 11.00
N TYR A 82 2.73 -4.84 12.31
CA TYR A 82 1.42 -4.80 12.95
C TYR A 82 0.80 -3.39 12.94
N ALA A 83 1.57 -2.37 13.33
CA ALA A 83 1.09 -1.00 13.33
C ALA A 83 0.91 -0.48 11.89
N GLY A 84 1.80 -0.83 10.96
CA GLY A 84 1.65 -0.51 9.54
C GLY A 84 0.38 -1.09 8.96
N PHE A 85 0.08 -2.36 9.26
CA PHE A 85 -1.14 -3.04 8.80
C PHE A 85 -2.42 -2.37 9.31
N LEU A 86 -2.48 -2.05 10.62
CA LEU A 86 -3.64 -1.37 11.21
C LEU A 86 -3.80 0.06 10.66
N THR A 87 -2.70 0.77 10.44
CA THR A 87 -2.73 2.10 9.82
C THR A 87 -3.28 2.02 8.39
N MET A 88 -2.86 1.02 7.60
CA MET A 88 -3.35 0.82 6.24
C MET A 88 -4.84 0.46 6.21
N ILE A 89 -5.34 -0.36 7.14
CA ILE A 89 -6.78 -0.61 7.27
C ILE A 89 -7.55 0.70 7.45
N GLY A 90 -7.04 1.60 8.31
CA GLY A 90 -7.65 2.91 8.50
C GLY A 90 -7.66 3.75 7.24
N VAL A 91 -6.57 3.74 6.45
CA VAL A 91 -6.49 4.43 5.16
C VAL A 91 -7.53 3.90 4.18
N LEU A 92 -7.56 2.58 3.95
CA LEU A 92 -8.48 1.94 3.00
C LEU A 92 -9.94 2.09 3.41
N LEU A 93 -10.23 2.05 4.71
CA LEU A 93 -11.58 2.27 5.23
C LEU A 93 -12.07 3.69 4.95
N ILE A 94 -11.21 4.70 5.16
CA ILE A 94 -11.53 6.11 4.85
C ILE A 94 -11.74 6.29 3.34
N GLN A 95 -10.91 5.69 2.51
CA GLN A 95 -11.04 5.75 1.04
C GLN A 95 -12.36 5.13 0.56
N GLY A 96 -12.69 3.94 1.01
CA GLY A 96 -13.95 3.28 0.64
C GLY A 96 -15.20 4.02 1.15
N LEU A 97 -15.18 4.51 2.41
CA LEU A 97 -16.34 5.15 3.03
C LEU A 97 -16.59 6.59 2.58
N LEU A 98 -15.52 7.39 2.38
CA LEU A 98 -15.66 8.83 2.14
C LEU A 98 -15.39 9.22 0.70
N PHE A 99 -14.65 8.41 -0.06
CA PHE A 99 -14.21 8.74 -1.41
C PHE A 99 -14.71 7.76 -2.47
N ALA A 100 -15.42 6.68 -2.04
CA ALA A 100 -15.84 5.59 -2.92
C ALA A 100 -14.68 4.98 -3.74
N ASP A 101 -13.45 5.04 -3.18
CA ASP A 101 -12.25 4.46 -3.78
C ASP A 101 -12.06 3.03 -3.24
N GLY A 102 -12.50 2.07 -4.03
CA GLY A 102 -12.64 0.66 -3.65
C GLY A 102 -13.99 0.31 -3.03
N GLY A 103 -14.49 -0.89 -3.33
CA GLY A 103 -15.78 -1.38 -2.84
C GLY A 103 -15.76 -1.70 -1.35
N LEU A 104 -16.88 -1.40 -0.67
CA LEU A 104 -17.03 -1.74 0.75
C LEU A 104 -17.28 -3.25 0.95
N LEU A 105 -17.96 -3.91 0.04
CA LEU A 105 -18.15 -5.37 0.11
C LEU A 105 -16.85 -6.13 -0.07
N VAL A 106 -15.91 -5.57 -0.85
CA VAL A 106 -14.58 -6.14 -1.10
C VAL A 106 -13.47 -5.49 -0.28
N LEU A 107 -13.80 -4.70 0.75
CA LEU A 107 -12.80 -4.07 1.61
C LEU A 107 -11.84 -5.12 2.22
N GLY A 108 -12.34 -6.32 2.55
CA GLY A 108 -11.50 -7.43 3.01
C GLY A 108 -10.45 -7.85 1.99
N CYS A 109 -10.80 -7.90 0.69
CA CYS A 109 -9.89 -8.14 -0.42
C CYS A 109 -8.87 -6.99 -0.54
N ASN A 110 -9.34 -5.73 -0.53
CA ASN A 110 -8.47 -4.56 -0.61
C ASN A 110 -7.45 -4.51 0.54
N VAL A 111 -7.88 -4.80 1.77
CA VAL A 111 -6.98 -4.91 2.93
C VAL A 111 -5.96 -6.03 2.73
N TRP A 112 -6.37 -7.19 2.22
CA TRP A 112 -5.45 -8.29 1.95
C TRP A 112 -4.44 -7.93 0.86
N ASN A 113 -4.92 -7.45 -0.27
CA ASN A 113 -4.11 -7.18 -1.46
C ASN A 113 -3.13 -6.01 -1.29
N MET A 114 -3.54 -4.95 -0.59
CA MET A 114 -2.76 -3.72 -0.45
C MET A 114 -2.02 -3.62 0.90
N ALA A 115 -2.58 -4.17 1.98
CA ALA A 115 -1.97 -4.06 3.30
C ALA A 115 -1.19 -5.31 3.71
N PHE A 116 -1.78 -6.52 3.55
CA PHE A 116 -1.20 -7.74 4.11
C PHE A 116 0.18 -8.03 3.52
N TYR A 117 0.31 -8.05 2.21
CA TYR A 117 1.60 -8.36 1.56
C TYR A 117 2.68 -7.33 1.91
N GLY A 118 2.38 -6.03 1.77
CA GLY A 118 3.32 -4.96 2.08
C GLY A 118 3.74 -4.94 3.54
N CYS A 119 2.78 -5.07 4.45
CA CYS A 119 3.04 -4.94 5.88
C CYS A 119 3.63 -6.20 6.51
N PHE A 120 3.22 -7.39 6.10
CA PHE A 120 3.76 -8.62 6.70
C PHE A 120 4.89 -9.22 5.89
N LEU A 121 4.66 -9.56 4.62
CA LEU A 121 5.72 -10.18 3.80
C LEU A 121 6.85 -9.19 3.54
N GLY A 122 6.53 -7.96 3.16
CA GLY A 122 7.52 -6.90 2.95
C GLY A 122 8.37 -6.64 4.19
N ALA A 123 7.74 -6.48 5.36
CA ALA A 123 8.47 -6.22 6.60
C ALA A 123 9.27 -7.43 7.10
N LEU A 124 8.66 -8.63 7.11
CA LEU A 124 9.25 -9.79 7.78
C LEU A 124 10.23 -10.56 6.91
N LEU A 125 9.97 -10.64 5.58
CA LEU A 125 10.77 -11.44 4.65
C LEU A 125 11.80 -10.61 3.87
N ILE A 126 11.60 -9.29 3.77
CA ILE A 126 12.48 -8.41 2.98
C ILE A 126 13.17 -7.39 3.86
N TRP A 127 12.41 -6.51 4.53
CA TRP A 127 12.98 -5.44 5.34
C TRP A 127 13.81 -5.96 6.50
N LYS A 128 13.22 -6.77 7.37
CA LYS A 128 13.88 -7.25 8.58
C LYS A 128 15.17 -8.04 8.30
N PRO A 129 15.24 -8.99 7.35
CA PRO A 129 16.46 -9.70 7.03
C PRO A 129 17.57 -8.78 6.48
N LEU A 130 17.23 -7.83 5.60
CA LEU A 130 18.19 -6.90 5.03
C LEU A 130 18.74 -5.91 6.06
N MET A 131 17.94 -5.50 7.04
CA MET A 131 18.33 -4.58 8.10
C MET A 131 19.00 -5.25 9.31
N LYS A 132 18.98 -6.60 9.40
CA LYS A 132 19.49 -7.36 10.55
C LYS A 132 20.92 -7.02 10.97
N HIS A 133 21.77 -6.66 10.02
CA HIS A 133 23.18 -6.34 10.27
C HIS A 133 23.47 -4.84 10.06
N GLY A 134 22.60 -3.98 10.58
CA GLY A 134 22.66 -2.54 10.46
C GLY A 134 22.07 -1.99 9.15
N MET A 135 21.63 -0.74 9.21
CA MET A 135 21.02 -0.04 8.09
C MET A 135 22.05 0.70 7.26
N SER A 136 21.81 0.82 5.98
CA SER A 136 22.56 1.69 5.07
C SER A 136 21.65 2.17 3.95
N ARG A 137 22.00 3.28 3.30
CA ARG A 137 21.22 3.82 2.17
C ARG A 137 21.01 2.77 1.07
N ALA A 138 22.04 1.99 0.73
CA ALA A 138 21.93 0.96 -0.29
C ALA A 138 20.97 -0.17 0.11
N LYS A 139 21.02 -0.63 1.37
CA LYS A 139 20.09 -1.64 1.89
C LYS A 139 18.66 -1.13 1.94
N ILE A 140 18.46 0.12 2.38
CA ILE A 140 17.14 0.77 2.41
C ILE A 140 16.57 0.86 0.99
N ALA A 141 17.35 1.33 0.02
CA ALA A 141 16.93 1.38 -1.37
C ALA A 141 16.57 -0.02 -1.92
N ALA A 142 17.45 -1.00 -1.72
CA ALA A 142 17.20 -2.37 -2.16
C ALA A 142 15.96 -2.99 -1.52
N ALA A 143 15.80 -2.83 -0.20
CA ALA A 143 14.62 -3.34 0.52
C ALA A 143 13.33 -2.68 0.06
N SER A 144 13.36 -1.36 -0.19
CA SER A 144 12.20 -0.61 -0.68
C SER A 144 11.80 -1.08 -2.08
N ILE A 145 12.73 -1.13 -3.01
CA ILE A 145 12.43 -1.51 -4.41
C ILE A 145 11.98 -2.97 -4.47
N LEU A 146 12.75 -3.90 -3.90
CA LEU A 146 12.38 -5.32 -3.90
C LEU A 146 11.08 -5.56 -3.14
N GLY A 147 10.91 -4.89 -2.00
CA GLY A 147 9.70 -5.00 -1.19
C GLY A 147 8.46 -4.53 -1.94
N CYS A 148 8.47 -3.31 -2.49
CA CYS A 148 7.32 -2.79 -3.24
C CYS A 148 7.03 -3.64 -4.48
N VAL A 149 8.04 -4.00 -5.27
CA VAL A 149 7.84 -4.83 -6.47
C VAL A 149 7.22 -6.18 -6.10
N LEU A 150 7.82 -6.93 -5.18
CA LEU A 150 7.34 -8.28 -4.87
C LEU A 150 5.97 -8.27 -4.19
N THR A 151 5.74 -7.35 -3.25
CA THR A 151 4.46 -7.31 -2.53
C THR A 151 3.33 -6.79 -3.40
N LEU A 152 3.61 -5.87 -4.32
CA LEU A 152 2.62 -5.39 -5.28
C LEU A 152 2.28 -6.46 -6.33
N GLN A 153 3.27 -7.23 -6.80
CA GLN A 153 3.03 -8.37 -7.69
C GLN A 153 2.12 -9.42 -7.02
N LEU A 154 2.35 -9.72 -5.73
CA LEU A 154 1.49 -10.65 -4.97
C LEU A 154 0.08 -10.10 -4.80
N GLY A 155 -0.06 -8.81 -4.50
CA GLY A 155 -1.36 -8.14 -4.41
C GLY A 155 -2.13 -8.19 -5.73
N ALA A 156 -1.48 -7.81 -6.83
CA ALA A 156 -2.08 -7.85 -8.17
C ALA A 156 -2.46 -9.28 -8.60
N PHE A 157 -1.65 -10.27 -8.25
CA PHE A 157 -1.99 -11.67 -8.50
C PHE A 157 -3.18 -12.14 -7.67
N SER A 158 -3.26 -11.72 -6.40
CA SER A 158 -4.42 -12.04 -5.55
C SER A 158 -5.70 -11.44 -6.07
N VAL A 159 -5.70 -10.20 -6.58
CA VAL A 159 -6.85 -9.62 -7.28
C VAL A 159 -7.34 -10.53 -8.41
N CYS A 160 -6.42 -11.03 -9.25
CA CYS A 160 -6.77 -11.94 -10.32
C CYS A 160 -7.36 -13.26 -9.80
N LEU A 161 -6.80 -13.81 -8.71
CA LEU A 161 -7.31 -15.05 -8.09
C LEU A 161 -8.69 -14.85 -7.46
N GLU A 162 -8.90 -13.75 -6.74
CA GLU A 162 -10.17 -13.42 -6.09
C GLU A 162 -11.27 -13.21 -7.12
N THR A 163 -10.98 -12.50 -8.21
CA THR A 163 -11.90 -12.29 -9.33
C THR A 163 -12.22 -13.62 -10.03
N TRP A 164 -11.21 -14.43 -10.32
CA TRP A 164 -11.41 -15.75 -10.92
C TRP A 164 -12.22 -16.70 -10.03
N ALA A 165 -11.88 -16.76 -8.75
CA ALA A 165 -12.60 -17.61 -7.78
C ALA A 165 -14.05 -17.15 -7.56
N SER A 166 -14.35 -15.89 -7.81
CA SER A 166 -15.70 -15.34 -7.73
C SER A 166 -16.61 -15.81 -8.86
N GLY A 167 -16.07 -16.06 -10.05
CA GLY A 167 -16.82 -16.59 -11.20
C GLY A 167 -17.95 -15.69 -11.72
N ILE A 168 -17.95 -14.39 -11.33
CA ILE A 168 -18.99 -13.43 -11.70
C ILE A 168 -18.59 -12.50 -12.84
N THR A 169 -17.35 -12.62 -13.33
CA THR A 169 -16.82 -11.81 -14.42
C THR A 169 -16.38 -12.71 -15.56
N GLU A 170 -16.47 -12.18 -16.80
CA GLU A 170 -15.99 -12.86 -18.01
C GLU A 170 -14.51 -12.59 -18.31
N LEU A 171 -13.71 -12.24 -17.27
CA LEU A 171 -12.28 -11.97 -17.42
C LEU A 171 -11.48 -13.27 -17.55
N PRO A 172 -10.84 -13.57 -18.70
CA PRO A 172 -10.03 -14.77 -18.86
C PRO A 172 -8.81 -14.71 -17.94
N PHE A 173 -8.70 -15.61 -16.96
CA PHE A 173 -7.69 -15.57 -15.90
C PHE A 173 -6.26 -15.35 -16.40
N ILE A 174 -5.81 -16.14 -17.39
CA ILE A 174 -4.43 -16.04 -17.92
C ILE A 174 -4.18 -14.70 -18.58
N VAL A 175 -5.16 -14.17 -19.32
CA VAL A 175 -5.03 -12.88 -20.00
C VAL A 175 -5.06 -11.74 -18.98
N PHE A 176 -5.94 -11.85 -17.96
CA PHE A 176 -6.01 -10.86 -16.89
C PHE A 176 -4.72 -10.81 -16.07
N VAL A 177 -4.14 -11.96 -15.69
CA VAL A 177 -2.80 -12.02 -15.09
C VAL A 177 -1.74 -11.42 -16.01
N GLY A 178 -1.81 -11.72 -17.31
CA GLY A 178 -0.88 -11.22 -18.32
C GLY A 178 -0.90 -9.70 -18.51
N THR A 179 -2.01 -9.02 -18.22
CA THR A 179 -2.10 -7.54 -18.20
C THR A 179 -1.75 -6.96 -16.84
N MET A 180 -2.25 -7.56 -15.76
CA MET A 180 -2.06 -7.09 -14.39
C MET A 180 -0.60 -7.11 -13.94
N GLN A 181 0.12 -8.21 -14.21
CA GLN A 181 1.48 -8.36 -13.68
C GLN A 181 2.49 -7.37 -14.29
N PRO A 182 2.58 -7.17 -15.61
CA PRO A 182 3.52 -6.21 -16.18
C PRO A 182 3.27 -4.77 -15.74
N ILE A 183 2.01 -4.32 -15.69
CA ILE A 183 1.70 -2.96 -15.29
C ILE A 183 2.01 -2.73 -13.81
N HIS A 184 1.70 -3.68 -12.94
CA HIS A 184 2.00 -3.60 -11.52
C HIS A 184 3.50 -3.79 -11.20
N LEU A 185 4.28 -4.41 -12.10
CA LEU A 185 5.74 -4.40 -12.02
C LEU A 185 6.29 -2.97 -12.18
N ALA A 186 5.80 -2.24 -13.17
CA ALA A 186 6.20 -0.85 -13.41
C ALA A 186 5.77 0.06 -12.24
N ILE A 187 4.53 -0.08 -11.77
CA ILE A 187 4.01 0.66 -10.61
C ILE A 187 4.84 0.36 -9.36
N GLY A 188 5.12 -0.92 -9.07
CA GLY A 188 5.90 -1.34 -7.91
C GLY A 188 7.34 -0.83 -7.93
N PHE A 189 7.94 -0.72 -9.11
CA PHE A 189 9.27 -0.12 -9.24
C PHE A 189 9.26 1.38 -8.90
N VAL A 190 8.30 2.15 -9.43
CA VAL A 190 8.15 3.59 -9.10
C VAL A 190 7.84 3.77 -7.62
N GLU A 191 6.91 2.98 -7.06
CA GLU A 191 6.61 2.98 -5.62
C GLU A 191 7.87 2.68 -4.80
N GLY A 192 8.67 1.72 -5.23
CA GLY A 192 9.93 1.38 -4.57
C GLY A 192 10.92 2.54 -4.52
N LEU A 193 11.01 3.33 -5.58
CA LEU A 193 11.85 4.54 -5.62
C LEU A 193 11.33 5.62 -4.67
N ILE A 194 10.03 5.87 -4.66
CA ILE A 194 9.40 6.84 -3.74
C ILE A 194 9.60 6.39 -2.29
N THR A 195 9.31 5.13 -1.99
CA THR A 195 9.51 4.54 -0.67
C THR A 195 10.96 4.65 -0.22
N ALA A 196 11.92 4.35 -1.10
CA ALA A 196 13.35 4.49 -0.81
C ALA A 196 13.72 5.94 -0.47
N ALA A 197 13.22 6.92 -1.23
CA ALA A 197 13.49 8.33 -0.99
C ALA A 197 12.97 8.77 0.38
N VAL A 198 11.74 8.43 0.73
CA VAL A 198 11.13 8.76 2.03
C VAL A 198 11.87 8.09 3.18
N LEU A 199 12.17 6.78 3.07
CA LEU A 199 12.87 6.04 4.13
C LEU A 199 14.32 6.48 4.29
N MET A 200 15.02 6.85 3.22
CA MET A 200 16.37 7.43 3.31
C MET A 200 16.34 8.80 4.00
N PHE A 201 15.35 9.64 3.71
CA PHE A 201 15.16 10.89 4.44
C PHE A 201 14.94 10.62 5.94
N VAL A 202 14.07 9.68 6.30
CA VAL A 202 13.83 9.32 7.71
C VAL A 202 15.08 8.75 8.36
N TYR A 203 15.83 7.90 7.66
CA TYR A 203 17.10 7.34 8.15
C TYR A 203 18.13 8.42 8.50
N GLU A 204 18.20 9.50 7.71
CA GLU A 204 19.11 10.62 8.01
C GLU A 204 18.55 11.56 9.08
N ALA A 205 17.24 11.74 9.09
CA ALA A 205 16.59 12.67 10.01
C ALA A 205 16.45 12.06 11.41
N ARG A 206 15.92 10.86 11.51
CA ARG A 206 15.58 10.15 12.75
C ARG A 206 15.55 8.63 12.52
N PRO A 207 16.71 7.97 12.50
CA PRO A 207 16.81 6.54 12.20
C PRO A 207 16.02 5.64 13.15
N GLU A 208 15.79 6.06 14.40
CA GLU A 208 15.00 5.33 15.37
C GLU A 208 13.50 5.21 15.01
N LEU A 209 13.03 5.97 14.02
CA LEU A 209 11.68 5.81 13.50
C LEU A 209 11.56 4.63 12.52
N LEU A 210 12.69 4.07 12.08
CA LEU A 210 12.70 2.92 11.19
C LEU A 210 12.58 1.62 11.99
N TYR A 211 11.72 0.73 11.52
CA TYR A 211 11.52 -0.57 12.15
C TYR A 211 12.81 -1.41 12.14
N GLY A 212 13.26 -1.79 13.34
CA GLY A 212 14.48 -2.58 13.52
C GLY A 212 15.78 -1.76 13.55
N SER A 213 15.70 -0.44 13.77
CA SER A 213 16.88 0.39 14.07
C SER A 213 17.59 -0.10 15.33
N SER A 214 18.92 0.00 15.32
CA SER A 214 19.74 -0.34 16.49
C SER A 214 19.91 0.86 17.42
N PRO A 215 20.21 0.63 18.75
CA PRO A 215 20.50 1.71 19.68
C PRO A 215 21.65 2.63 19.25
N GLU A 216 22.60 2.10 18.46
CA GLU A 216 23.73 2.88 17.93
C GLU A 216 23.28 3.86 16.82
N GLU A 217 22.21 3.52 16.10
CA GLU A 217 21.65 4.35 15.05
C GLU A 217 20.78 5.47 15.63
N GLU A 218 20.15 5.26 16.80
CA GLU A 218 19.24 6.22 17.45
C GLU A 218 19.90 7.59 17.71
N ASN A 219 21.20 7.62 17.98
CA ASN A 219 21.94 8.85 18.28
C ASN A 219 22.43 9.61 17.04
N ARG A 220 22.16 9.13 15.83
CA ARG A 220 22.66 9.74 14.58
C ARG A 220 21.69 10.72 13.94
N GLY A 221 20.47 10.88 14.48
CA GLY A 221 19.44 11.71 13.90
C GLY A 221 19.82 13.20 13.83
N ARG A 222 19.65 13.81 12.64
CA ARG A 222 19.99 15.22 12.35
C ARG A 222 18.93 16.20 12.84
N PHE A 223 17.68 15.76 13.00
CA PHE A 223 16.55 16.62 13.34
C PHE A 223 15.88 16.17 14.64
N SER A 224 15.14 17.07 15.29
CA SER A 224 14.27 16.69 16.41
C SER A 224 13.06 15.90 15.91
N PHE A 225 12.48 15.06 16.77
CA PHE A 225 11.27 14.30 16.46
C PHE A 225 10.15 15.19 15.89
N LYS A 226 9.85 16.31 16.57
CA LYS A 226 8.82 17.27 16.13
C LYS A 226 9.09 17.82 14.74
N LYS A 227 10.35 18.18 14.43
CA LYS A 227 10.74 18.70 13.12
C LYS A 227 10.58 17.64 12.03
N THR A 228 10.99 16.40 12.27
CA THR A 228 10.83 15.30 11.30
C THR A 228 9.37 15.03 11.01
N VAL A 229 8.53 14.90 12.04
CA VAL A 229 7.08 14.68 11.90
C VAL A 229 6.42 15.86 11.17
N LEU A 230 6.82 17.10 11.46
CA LEU A 230 6.29 18.28 10.77
C LEU A 230 6.68 18.31 9.29
N ILE A 231 7.90 17.91 8.92
CA ILE A 231 8.32 17.82 7.52
C ILE A 231 7.49 16.75 6.79
N LEU A 232 7.28 15.59 7.41
CA LEU A 232 6.45 14.52 6.81
C LEU A 232 4.99 14.95 6.68
N ALA A 233 4.44 15.64 7.67
CA ALA A 233 3.10 16.21 7.61
C ALA A 233 2.98 17.28 6.52
N ALA A 234 3.96 18.18 6.42
CA ALA A 234 3.99 19.18 5.35
C ALA A 234 4.10 18.53 3.96
N ALA A 235 4.89 17.47 3.83
CA ALA A 235 4.96 16.69 2.59
C ALA A 235 3.61 16.06 2.25
N ALA A 236 2.89 15.47 3.22
CA ALA A 236 1.55 14.93 3.00
C ALA A 236 0.55 16.00 2.50
N VAL A 237 0.58 17.20 3.10
CA VAL A 237 -0.26 18.35 2.67
C VAL A 237 0.11 18.81 1.27
N LEU A 238 1.41 18.91 0.95
CA LEU A 238 1.87 19.30 -0.39
C LEU A 238 1.51 18.26 -1.45
N ILE A 239 1.61 16.98 -1.10
CA ILE A 239 1.19 15.88 -1.97
C ILE A 239 -0.33 15.97 -2.21
N GLY A 240 -1.14 15.92 -1.16
CA GLY A 240 -2.60 15.92 -1.29
C GLY A 240 -3.19 17.21 -1.86
N GLY A 241 -2.63 18.37 -1.50
CA GLY A 241 -3.13 19.68 -1.95
C GLY A 241 -2.51 20.20 -3.24
N GLY A 242 -1.21 19.92 -3.48
CA GLY A 242 -0.48 20.47 -4.61
C GLY A 242 -0.33 19.48 -5.77
N LEU A 243 0.25 18.32 -5.51
CA LEU A 243 0.50 17.33 -6.56
C LEU A 243 -0.79 16.67 -7.07
N SER A 244 -1.87 16.67 -6.29
CA SER A 244 -3.18 16.19 -6.74
C SER A 244 -3.70 16.94 -7.99
N LEU A 245 -3.30 18.20 -8.16
CA LEU A 245 -3.65 19.00 -9.36
C LEU A 245 -2.93 18.49 -10.63
N ALA A 246 -1.85 17.75 -10.48
CA ALA A 246 -1.07 17.14 -11.57
C ALA A 246 -1.29 15.62 -11.67
N ALA A 247 -2.29 15.08 -10.96
CA ALA A 247 -2.62 13.68 -11.02
C ALA A 247 -3.03 13.26 -12.45
N SER A 248 -2.61 12.05 -12.83
CA SER A 248 -2.97 11.47 -14.13
C SER A 248 -4.49 11.18 -14.16
N SER A 249 -5.11 11.49 -15.29
CA SER A 249 -6.50 11.10 -15.59
C SER A 249 -6.61 9.72 -16.28
N HIS A 250 -5.50 9.04 -16.51
CA HIS A 250 -5.52 7.69 -17.08
C HIS A 250 -6.03 6.69 -16.02
N PRO A 251 -6.71 5.61 -16.43
CA PRO A 251 -7.14 4.55 -15.53
C PRO A 251 -5.94 3.95 -14.79
N ASP A 252 -6.17 3.50 -13.56
CA ASP A 252 -5.13 2.82 -12.79
C ASP A 252 -4.79 1.45 -13.38
N GLY A 253 -3.79 0.75 -12.83
CA GLY A 253 -3.34 -0.52 -13.38
C GLY A 253 -4.40 -1.62 -13.41
N LEU A 254 -5.36 -1.63 -12.47
CA LEU A 254 -6.48 -2.58 -12.45
C LEU A 254 -7.55 -2.18 -13.48
N GLU A 255 -8.02 -0.95 -13.44
CA GLU A 255 -8.98 -0.38 -14.39
C GLU A 255 -8.48 -0.50 -15.83
N TRP A 256 -7.21 -0.15 -16.08
CA TRP A 256 -6.58 -0.30 -17.38
C TRP A 256 -6.55 -1.75 -17.85
N SER A 257 -6.27 -2.70 -16.95
CA SER A 257 -6.25 -4.12 -17.30
C SER A 257 -7.64 -4.64 -17.65
N ILE A 258 -8.68 -4.16 -16.94
CA ILE A 258 -10.09 -4.47 -17.24
C ILE A 258 -10.48 -3.84 -18.59
N GLU A 259 -10.19 -2.55 -18.80
CA GLU A 259 -10.50 -1.84 -20.05
C GLU A 259 -9.91 -2.52 -21.28
N LYS A 260 -8.67 -3.00 -21.18
CA LYS A 260 -8.02 -3.76 -22.26
C LYS A 260 -8.73 -5.05 -22.62
N LEU A 261 -9.43 -5.66 -21.68
CA LEU A 261 -10.10 -6.95 -21.87
C LEU A 261 -11.58 -6.81 -22.23
N THR A 262 -12.25 -5.78 -21.70
CA THR A 262 -13.70 -5.61 -21.79
C THR A 262 -14.12 -4.41 -22.64
N GLY A 263 -13.21 -3.47 -22.87
CA GLY A 263 -13.49 -2.19 -23.53
C GLY A 263 -14.07 -1.14 -22.60
N SER A 264 -14.21 -1.42 -21.27
CA SER A 264 -14.65 -0.49 -20.24
C SER A 264 -13.73 -0.61 -19.02
N ALA A 265 -13.38 0.52 -18.41
CA ALA A 265 -12.60 0.53 -17.17
C ALA A 265 -13.42 0.09 -15.94
N GLU A 266 -14.75 0.22 -16.03
CA GLU A 266 -15.69 -0.17 -15.00
C GLU A 266 -16.50 -1.39 -15.48
N LEU A 267 -16.69 -2.36 -14.56
CA LEU A 267 -17.61 -3.47 -14.76
C LEU A 267 -18.91 -3.15 -14.03
N GLU A 268 -20.02 -3.12 -14.76
CA GLU A 268 -21.34 -3.03 -14.16
C GLU A 268 -21.66 -4.37 -13.47
N ALA A 269 -21.99 -4.33 -12.19
CA ALA A 269 -22.51 -5.49 -11.50
C ALA A 269 -24.02 -5.58 -11.73
N GLU A 270 -24.49 -6.58 -12.48
CA GLU A 270 -25.91 -6.91 -12.49
C GLU A 270 -26.35 -7.29 -11.07
N GLY A 271 -27.10 -6.41 -10.41
CA GLY A 271 -27.60 -6.61 -9.06
C GLY A 271 -26.75 -6.02 -7.93
N GLY A 272 -25.83 -5.09 -8.22
CA GLY A 272 -25.09 -4.35 -7.21
C GLY A 272 -26.03 -3.56 -6.28
N ILE A 273 -25.80 -3.66 -4.98
CA ILE A 273 -26.43 -2.80 -3.97
C ILE A 273 -25.66 -1.46 -4.03
N TYR A 274 -26.30 -0.46 -4.62
CA TYR A 274 -25.87 0.93 -4.51
C TYR A 274 -26.87 1.68 -3.64
#